data_e058bf2e58f14929bcbac5d8583aab1f
#
_entry.id   e058bf2e58f14929bcbac5d8583aab1f
#
_cell.length_a   1.000
_cell.length_b   1.000
_cell.length_c   1.000
_cell.angle_alpha   90.00
_cell.angle_beta   90.00
_cell.angle_gamma   90.00
#
_symmetry.space_group_name_H-M   'P 1'
#
loop_
_entity.id
_entity.type
_entity.pdbx_description
1 polymer ?
#
loop_
_entity_poly.entity_id
_entity_poly.type
_entity_poly.pdbx_seq_one_letter_code
_entity_poly.pdbx_strand_id
1 'polypeptide(L)'
;AVNYCYSAYPMVRQARAMVRNGEIGKVRLVVTNFAHGHHGDATDADNPRVRWRYDPAMAGVSGQFADCGIHALHMASFVCDDEVKQLSADFASTIASRELEDDAMVNFRMTGGTIGRLWTSSVAIGRQHGFDIQIFGETGGVRWASEQPNQLIYTPVGGRTQIIEKGEGGLHEDAQRLSRVSIAHPEGFPLAVANIYCDLADAIVGETRDGLPGAEAGV
;
A
#
# COMPACT_ATOMS: atom_id res chain seq x y z
N ALA A 1 14.42 9.95 -2.31
CA ALA A 1 13.08 9.42 -2.03
C ALA A 1 12.84 8.14 -2.83
N VAL A 2 12.06 7.24 -2.27
CA VAL A 2 11.58 6.02 -2.96
C VAL A 2 10.15 6.26 -3.43
N ASN A 3 9.82 5.80 -4.66
CA ASN A 3 8.50 6.05 -5.24
C ASN A 3 7.45 5.05 -4.72
N TYR A 4 7.15 5.11 -3.43
CA TYR A 4 5.99 4.42 -2.84
C TYR A 4 4.71 5.24 -3.05
N CYS A 5 4.35 5.43 -4.33
CA CYS A 5 3.28 6.33 -4.77
C CYS A 5 1.91 6.08 -4.10
N TYR A 6 1.63 4.87 -3.66
CA TYR A 6 0.36 4.56 -2.99
C TYR A 6 0.19 5.29 -1.65
N SER A 7 1.27 5.66 -0.96
CA SER A 7 1.21 6.48 0.25
C SER A 7 0.78 7.93 -0.01
N ALA A 8 0.75 8.35 -1.27
CA ALA A 8 0.37 9.71 -1.66
C ALA A 8 -1.07 9.83 -2.20
N TYR A 9 -1.87 8.77 -2.08
CA TYR A 9 -3.31 8.90 -2.29
C TYR A 9 -3.96 9.67 -1.13
N PRO A 10 -4.85 10.63 -1.41
CA PRO A 10 -5.52 11.43 -0.37
C PRO A 10 -6.19 10.57 0.71
N MET A 11 -6.88 9.49 0.33
CA MET A 11 -7.57 8.62 1.28
C MET A 11 -6.64 7.73 2.11
N VAL A 12 -5.45 7.43 1.62
CA VAL A 12 -4.39 6.78 2.41
C VAL A 12 -3.84 7.74 3.45
N ARG A 13 -3.64 9.01 3.11
CA ARG A 13 -3.25 10.06 4.07
C ARG A 13 -4.34 10.30 5.11
N GLN A 14 -5.60 10.27 4.70
CA GLN A 14 -6.73 10.34 5.64
C GLN A 14 -6.69 9.16 6.62
N ALA A 15 -6.51 7.93 6.14
CA ALA A 15 -6.41 6.74 6.99
C ALA A 15 -5.26 6.86 8.01
N ARG A 16 -4.07 7.30 7.56
CA ARG A 16 -2.92 7.55 8.45
C ARG A 16 -3.24 8.59 9.51
N ALA A 17 -3.84 9.70 9.12
CA ALA A 17 -4.20 10.76 10.05
C ALA A 17 -5.20 10.28 11.10
N MET A 18 -6.21 9.49 10.71
CA MET A 18 -7.18 8.88 11.64
C MET A 18 -6.49 7.95 12.65
N VAL A 19 -5.51 7.15 12.19
CA VAL A 19 -4.72 6.29 13.10
C VAL A 19 -3.92 7.14 14.09
N ARG A 20 -3.17 8.13 13.60
CA ARG A 20 -2.34 9.02 14.43
C ARG A 20 -3.14 9.83 15.46
N ASN A 21 -4.34 10.25 15.09
CA ASN A 21 -5.24 11.00 15.98
C ASN A 21 -6.03 10.10 16.93
N GLY A 22 -5.85 8.77 16.87
CA GLY A 22 -6.51 7.81 17.75
C GLY A 22 -8.00 7.61 17.47
N GLU A 23 -8.49 7.98 16.27
CA GLU A 23 -9.92 7.88 15.92
C GLU A 23 -10.43 6.43 15.87
N ILE A 24 -9.52 5.46 15.65
CA ILE A 24 -9.84 4.03 15.69
C ILE A 24 -9.32 3.35 16.98
N GLY A 25 -8.80 4.13 17.93
CA GLY A 25 -8.12 3.60 19.10
C GLY A 25 -6.77 2.96 18.76
N LYS A 26 -6.18 2.21 19.70
CA LYS A 26 -4.93 1.49 19.47
C LYS A 26 -5.11 0.45 18.35
N VAL A 27 -4.22 0.44 17.37
CA VAL A 27 -4.24 -0.55 16.28
C VAL A 27 -3.89 -1.93 16.85
N ARG A 28 -4.72 -2.92 16.55
CA ARG A 28 -4.56 -4.32 16.95
C ARG A 28 -4.05 -5.19 15.82
N LEU A 29 -4.62 -4.98 14.63
CA LEU A 29 -4.37 -5.84 13.47
C LEU A 29 -4.36 -4.99 12.19
N VAL A 30 -3.44 -5.32 11.28
CA VAL A 30 -3.43 -4.82 9.90
C VAL A 30 -3.38 -5.99 8.92
N VAL A 31 -4.20 -5.91 7.88
CA VAL A 31 -4.19 -6.86 6.77
C VAL A 31 -4.01 -6.06 5.49
N THR A 32 -3.04 -6.45 4.67
CA THR A 32 -2.79 -5.79 3.38
C THR A 32 -2.56 -6.83 2.31
N ASN A 33 -3.00 -6.53 1.11
CA ASN A 33 -2.83 -7.40 -0.05
C ASN A 33 -2.31 -6.58 -1.21
N PHE A 34 -1.47 -7.19 -2.05
CA PHE A 34 -1.18 -6.71 -3.38
C PHE A 34 -1.10 -7.92 -4.31
N ALA A 35 -2.25 -8.43 -4.69
CA ALA A 35 -2.35 -9.68 -5.44
C ALA A 35 -3.15 -9.46 -6.72
N HIS A 36 -2.53 -9.70 -7.86
CA HIS A 36 -3.12 -9.59 -9.20
C HIS A 36 -2.85 -10.85 -10.03
N GLY A 37 -3.51 -10.97 -11.18
CA GLY A 37 -3.36 -12.10 -12.07
C GLY A 37 -2.62 -11.79 -13.37
N HIS A 38 -1.91 -10.66 -13.46
CA HIS A 38 -1.32 -10.19 -14.71
C HIS A 38 -0.20 -11.09 -15.25
N HIS A 39 0.41 -11.88 -14.39
CA HIS A 39 1.52 -12.78 -14.74
C HIS A 39 1.17 -14.25 -14.47
N GLY A 40 -0.12 -14.59 -14.56
CA GLY A 40 -0.60 -15.97 -14.40
C GLY A 40 -0.31 -16.89 -15.61
N ASP A 41 0.16 -16.33 -16.73
CA ASP A 41 0.51 -17.10 -17.92
C ASP A 41 1.99 -17.54 -17.87
N ALA A 42 2.23 -18.84 -17.97
CA ALA A 42 3.58 -19.41 -17.98
C ALA A 42 4.42 -18.91 -19.19
N THR A 43 3.76 -18.52 -20.29
CA THR A 43 4.44 -18.01 -21.51
C THR A 43 4.94 -16.57 -21.36
N ASP A 44 4.64 -15.88 -20.29
CA ASP A 44 5.17 -14.54 -20.02
C ASP A 44 6.71 -14.51 -19.95
N ALA A 45 7.35 -15.63 -19.59
CA ALA A 45 8.80 -15.75 -19.61
C ALA A 45 9.42 -15.58 -21.03
N ASP A 46 8.64 -15.85 -22.06
CA ASP A 46 9.04 -15.65 -23.47
C ASP A 46 8.78 -14.23 -23.98
N ASN A 47 8.02 -13.43 -23.22
CA ASN A 47 7.67 -12.06 -23.60
C ASN A 47 8.84 -11.09 -23.32
N PRO A 48 9.44 -10.46 -24.33
CA PRO A 48 10.60 -9.58 -24.17
C PRO A 48 10.36 -8.38 -23.23
N ARG A 49 9.09 -7.98 -23.05
CA ARG A 49 8.72 -6.82 -22.21
C ARG A 49 8.73 -7.12 -20.72
N VAL A 50 8.51 -8.39 -20.35
CA VAL A 50 8.35 -8.79 -18.95
C VAL A 50 9.31 -9.89 -18.50
N ARG A 51 9.99 -10.61 -19.41
CA ARG A 51 10.89 -11.72 -19.10
C ARG A 51 11.99 -11.40 -18.09
N TRP A 52 12.42 -10.15 -18.02
CA TRP A 52 13.43 -9.69 -17.07
C TRP A 52 12.98 -9.89 -15.60
N ARG A 53 11.67 -9.92 -15.34
CA ARG A 53 11.09 -10.15 -14.02
C ARG A 53 11.31 -11.57 -13.50
N TYR A 54 11.55 -12.52 -14.40
CA TYR A 54 11.73 -13.94 -14.09
C TYR A 54 13.20 -14.38 -14.11
N ASP A 55 14.09 -13.46 -14.45
CA ASP A 55 15.54 -13.70 -14.51
C ASP A 55 16.19 -13.14 -13.22
N PRO A 56 16.70 -14.00 -12.30
CA PRO A 56 17.35 -13.54 -11.07
C PRO A 56 18.54 -12.60 -11.30
N ALA A 57 19.23 -12.72 -12.44
CA ALA A 57 20.33 -11.83 -12.80
C ALA A 57 19.87 -10.41 -13.13
N MET A 58 18.62 -10.24 -13.52
CA MET A 58 18.02 -8.95 -13.89
C MET A 58 17.13 -8.39 -12.79
N ALA A 59 16.26 -9.23 -12.21
CA ALA A 59 15.29 -8.83 -11.19
C ALA A 59 15.87 -8.82 -9.76
N GLY A 60 16.97 -9.56 -9.52
CA GLY A 60 17.56 -9.71 -8.20
C GLY A 60 17.06 -10.94 -7.46
N VAL A 61 17.05 -10.89 -6.14
CA VAL A 61 16.81 -12.06 -5.29
C VAL A 61 15.34 -12.39 -5.01
N SER A 62 14.41 -11.56 -5.49
CA SER A 62 12.98 -11.70 -5.23
C SER A 62 12.20 -11.17 -6.43
N GLY A 63 11.09 -11.81 -6.75
CA GLY A 63 10.21 -11.46 -7.85
C GLY A 63 9.03 -10.60 -7.40
N GLN A 64 7.90 -11.25 -7.15
CA GLN A 64 6.63 -10.57 -6.82
C GLN A 64 6.70 -9.76 -5.51
N PHE A 65 7.43 -10.25 -4.50
CA PHE A 65 7.52 -9.52 -3.25
C PHE A 65 8.33 -8.23 -3.40
N ALA A 66 9.45 -8.25 -4.13
CA ALA A 66 10.25 -7.05 -4.39
C ALA A 66 9.54 -6.03 -5.28
N ASP A 67 8.65 -6.47 -6.17
CA ASP A 67 7.88 -5.58 -7.06
C ASP A 67 6.62 -5.00 -6.35
N CYS A 68 5.79 -5.87 -5.79
CA CYS A 68 4.48 -5.49 -5.24
C CYS A 68 4.40 -5.64 -3.72
N GLY A 69 4.96 -6.70 -3.15
CA GLY A 69 4.89 -6.97 -1.72
C GLY A 69 5.49 -5.87 -0.87
N ILE A 70 6.60 -5.28 -1.31
CA ILE A 70 7.25 -4.18 -0.62
C ILE A 70 6.37 -2.92 -0.53
N HIS A 71 5.53 -2.64 -1.54
CA HIS A 71 4.55 -1.57 -1.48
C HIS A 71 3.48 -1.84 -0.40
N ALA A 72 3.04 -3.10 -0.27
CA ALA A 72 2.06 -3.48 0.74
C ALA A 72 2.66 -3.42 2.16
N LEU A 73 3.91 -3.82 2.32
CA LEU A 73 4.61 -3.72 3.60
C LEU A 73 4.83 -2.25 4.00
N HIS A 74 5.31 -1.42 3.07
CA HIS A 74 5.44 0.02 3.27
C HIS A 74 4.10 0.67 3.63
N MET A 75 3.02 0.32 2.92
CA MET A 75 1.68 0.85 3.21
C MET A 75 1.25 0.54 4.65
N ALA A 76 1.50 -0.68 5.13
CA ALA A 76 1.16 -1.06 6.49
C ALA A 76 1.93 -0.21 7.52
N SER A 77 3.25 -0.07 7.36
CA SER A 77 4.08 0.76 8.24
C SER A 77 3.67 2.22 8.18
N PHE A 78 3.45 2.74 6.97
CA PHE A 78 3.08 4.13 6.74
C PHE A 78 1.75 4.50 7.40
N VAL A 79 0.70 3.70 7.18
CA VAL A 79 -0.63 4.04 7.72
C VAL A 79 -0.72 3.77 9.22
N CYS A 80 -0.10 2.69 9.71
CA CYS A 80 -0.03 2.41 11.15
C CYS A 80 0.89 3.35 11.92
N ASP A 81 1.71 4.15 11.22
CA ASP A 81 2.75 5.01 11.80
C ASP A 81 3.66 4.24 12.77
N ASP A 82 4.07 3.03 12.34
CA ASP A 82 4.81 2.08 13.16
C ASP A 82 5.75 1.23 12.27
N GLU A 83 6.81 0.71 12.83
CA GLU A 83 7.83 -0.05 12.11
C GLU A 83 7.64 -1.56 12.28
N VAL A 84 7.97 -2.31 11.22
CA VAL A 84 8.02 -3.78 11.30
C VAL A 84 9.23 -4.20 12.13
N LYS A 85 8.97 -4.87 13.24
CA LYS A 85 9.99 -5.37 14.17
C LYS A 85 10.44 -6.77 13.82
N GLN A 86 9.52 -7.59 13.34
CA GLN A 86 9.78 -9.02 13.10
C GLN A 86 8.80 -9.51 12.03
N LEU A 87 9.27 -10.39 11.17
CA LEU A 87 8.42 -11.05 10.17
C LEU A 87 8.79 -12.52 9.99
N SER A 88 7.85 -13.28 9.43
CA SER A 88 8.06 -14.59 8.84
C SER A 88 7.32 -14.65 7.52
N ALA A 89 7.94 -15.24 6.50
CA ALA A 89 7.41 -15.30 5.16
C ALA A 89 7.43 -16.72 4.61
N ASP A 90 6.43 -17.01 3.77
CA ASP A 90 6.37 -18.19 2.92
C ASP A 90 6.35 -17.68 1.47
N PHE A 91 7.40 -18.01 0.72
CA PHE A 91 7.58 -17.61 -0.68
C PHE A 91 7.43 -18.86 -1.57
N ALA A 92 6.58 -18.75 -2.59
CA ALA A 92 6.30 -19.83 -3.49
C ALA A 92 6.46 -19.40 -4.96
N SER A 93 7.07 -20.29 -5.76
CA SER A 93 6.99 -20.23 -7.21
C SER A 93 5.97 -21.26 -7.66
N THR A 94 4.79 -20.79 -8.07
CA THR A 94 3.66 -21.66 -8.43
C THR A 94 3.72 -22.09 -9.90
N ILE A 95 4.44 -21.35 -10.74
CA ILE A 95 4.70 -21.69 -12.12
C ILE A 95 6.09 -22.35 -12.21
N ALA A 96 6.13 -23.63 -12.53
CA ALA A 96 7.32 -24.48 -12.46
C ALA A 96 8.56 -23.99 -13.24
N SER A 97 8.37 -23.12 -14.25
CA SER A 97 9.46 -22.54 -15.04
C SER A 97 10.11 -21.30 -14.39
N ARG A 98 9.58 -20.81 -13.26
CA ARG A 98 10.07 -19.60 -12.59
C ARG A 98 11.01 -19.94 -11.46
N GLU A 99 12.13 -19.25 -11.39
CA GLU A 99 13.09 -19.36 -10.28
C GLU A 99 12.75 -18.42 -9.12
N LEU A 100 12.18 -17.26 -9.44
CA LEU A 100 11.72 -16.29 -8.44
C LEU A 100 10.27 -16.55 -8.05
N GLU A 101 9.90 -16.17 -6.86
CA GLU A 101 8.54 -16.33 -6.35
C GLU A 101 7.54 -15.47 -7.12
N ASP A 102 6.35 -16.02 -7.32
CA ASP A 102 5.18 -15.37 -7.90
C ASP A 102 4.02 -15.24 -6.90
N ASP A 103 4.20 -15.79 -5.70
CA ASP A 103 3.28 -15.70 -4.56
C ASP A 103 4.07 -15.61 -3.23
N ALA A 104 3.59 -14.79 -2.30
CA ALA A 104 4.16 -14.73 -0.97
C ALA A 104 3.11 -14.37 0.10
N MET A 105 3.19 -15.09 1.22
CA MET A 105 2.44 -14.81 2.44
C MET A 105 3.41 -14.35 3.54
N VAL A 106 3.15 -13.19 4.14
CA VAL A 106 4.00 -12.64 5.20
C VAL A 106 3.17 -12.36 6.45
N ASN A 107 3.61 -12.90 7.57
CA ASN A 107 3.14 -12.52 8.90
C ASN A 107 4.18 -11.62 9.53
N PHE A 108 3.75 -10.52 10.13
CA PHE A 108 4.68 -9.60 10.78
C PHE A 108 4.13 -9.03 12.09
N ARG A 109 5.02 -8.49 12.90
CA ARG A 109 4.69 -7.73 14.09
C ARG A 109 5.38 -6.38 14.04
N MET A 110 4.64 -5.35 14.40
CA MET A 110 5.17 -4.00 14.51
C MET A 110 5.73 -3.74 15.91
N THR A 111 6.53 -2.71 16.04
CA THR A 111 7.18 -2.30 17.29
C THR A 111 6.15 -2.01 18.40
N GLY A 112 5.03 -1.36 18.06
CA GLY A 112 3.91 -1.08 18.95
C GLY A 112 3.04 -2.29 19.32
N GLY A 113 3.36 -3.48 18.74
CA GLY A 113 2.68 -4.74 19.03
C GLY A 113 1.56 -5.10 18.07
N THR A 114 1.28 -4.29 17.06
CA THR A 114 0.30 -4.59 16.00
C THR A 114 0.68 -5.88 15.28
N ILE A 115 -0.31 -6.73 15.02
CA ILE A 115 -0.14 -7.95 14.24
C ILE A 115 -0.47 -7.66 12.77
N GLY A 116 0.45 -7.98 11.87
CA GLY A 116 0.27 -7.78 10.44
C GLY A 116 0.17 -9.06 9.64
N ARG A 117 -0.57 -8.99 8.55
CA ARG A 117 -0.68 -10.03 7.51
C ARG A 117 -0.58 -9.39 6.15
N LEU A 118 0.23 -9.97 5.29
CA LEU A 118 0.40 -9.52 3.91
C LEU A 118 0.31 -10.71 2.97
N TRP A 119 -0.44 -10.54 1.90
CA TRP A 119 -0.43 -11.44 0.76
C TRP A 119 -0.10 -10.67 -0.51
N THR A 120 0.88 -11.17 -1.26
CA THR A 120 1.21 -10.66 -2.60
C THR A 120 1.27 -11.80 -3.59
N SER A 121 0.72 -11.59 -4.79
CA SER A 121 0.68 -12.60 -5.84
C SER A 121 0.62 -11.95 -7.21
N SER A 122 1.30 -12.54 -8.19
CA SER A 122 1.18 -12.16 -9.60
C SER A 122 0.34 -13.15 -10.42
N VAL A 123 -0.10 -14.22 -9.79
CA VAL A 123 -0.83 -15.34 -10.44
C VAL A 123 -2.29 -15.46 -9.97
N ALA A 124 -2.79 -14.50 -9.21
CA ALA A 124 -4.15 -14.47 -8.70
C ALA A 124 -5.16 -14.05 -9.79
N ILE A 125 -5.34 -14.89 -10.81
CA ILE A 125 -6.21 -14.64 -11.96
C ILE A 125 -7.62 -14.25 -11.49
N GLY A 126 -8.15 -13.15 -12.05
CA GLY A 126 -9.45 -12.58 -11.68
C GLY A 126 -9.35 -11.38 -10.75
N ARG A 127 -8.20 -11.16 -10.11
CA ARG A 127 -7.91 -9.89 -9.42
C ARG A 127 -7.22 -8.93 -10.40
N GLN A 128 -7.72 -7.68 -10.50
CA GLN A 128 -7.21 -6.70 -11.45
C GLN A 128 -5.91 -6.08 -10.94
N HIS A 129 -5.97 -5.25 -9.92
CA HIS A 129 -4.80 -4.68 -9.25
C HIS A 129 -4.62 -5.27 -7.86
N GLY A 130 -5.71 -5.38 -7.10
CA GLY A 130 -5.79 -6.12 -5.85
C GLY A 130 -4.95 -5.55 -4.72
N PHE A 131 -4.65 -4.25 -4.74
CA PHE A 131 -3.96 -3.58 -3.67
C PHE A 131 -4.95 -2.97 -2.69
N ASP A 132 -5.00 -3.49 -1.49
CA ASP A 132 -5.86 -3.01 -0.42
C ASP A 132 -5.19 -3.10 0.96
N ILE A 133 -5.70 -2.29 1.89
CA ILE A 133 -5.32 -2.33 3.31
C ILE A 133 -6.55 -2.23 4.19
N GLN A 134 -6.57 -3.03 5.27
CA GLN A 134 -7.56 -3.00 6.32
C GLN A 134 -6.87 -2.90 7.67
N ILE A 135 -7.29 -1.95 8.50
CA ILE A 135 -6.71 -1.68 9.81
C ILE A 135 -7.82 -1.77 10.84
N PHE A 136 -7.57 -2.54 11.89
CA PHE A 136 -8.52 -2.83 12.96
C PHE A 136 -7.96 -2.31 14.27
N GLY A 137 -8.59 -1.26 14.80
CA GLY A 137 -8.29 -0.66 16.08
C GLY A 137 -9.23 -1.11 17.19
N GLU A 138 -9.10 -0.50 18.36
CA GLU A 138 -9.93 -0.79 19.53
C GLU A 138 -11.34 -0.23 19.41
N THR A 139 -11.49 0.93 18.77
CA THR A 139 -12.75 1.67 18.69
C THR A 139 -13.30 1.79 17.26
N GLY A 140 -12.57 1.31 16.26
CA GLY A 140 -13.02 1.34 14.87
C GLY A 140 -12.06 0.64 13.94
N GLY A 141 -12.44 0.57 12.66
CA GLY A 141 -11.61 0.04 11.59
C GLY A 141 -11.73 0.88 10.34
N VAL A 142 -10.66 0.90 9.54
CA VAL A 142 -10.62 1.57 8.23
C VAL A 142 -10.19 0.60 7.14
N ARG A 143 -10.71 0.83 5.94
CA ARG A 143 -10.34 0.06 4.74
C ARG A 143 -10.18 1.00 3.55
N TRP A 144 -9.10 0.79 2.82
CA TRP A 144 -8.85 1.43 1.52
C TRP A 144 -8.50 0.38 0.46
N ALA A 145 -8.89 0.63 -0.79
CA ALA A 145 -8.57 -0.23 -1.93
C ALA A 145 -8.23 0.61 -3.16
N SER A 146 -7.24 0.19 -3.92
CA SER A 146 -6.76 0.89 -5.12
C SER A 146 -7.78 0.94 -6.26
N GLU A 147 -8.72 0.01 -6.31
CA GLU A 147 -9.81 0.00 -7.29
C GLU A 147 -10.89 1.07 -6.99
N GLN A 148 -10.91 1.59 -5.76
CA GLN A 148 -11.77 2.69 -5.33
C GLN A 148 -10.95 3.73 -4.56
N PRO A 149 -9.91 4.33 -5.17
CA PRO A 149 -8.87 5.06 -4.45
C PRO A 149 -9.35 6.35 -3.81
N ASN A 150 -10.51 6.85 -4.24
CA ASN A 150 -11.10 8.09 -3.75
C ASN A 150 -12.01 7.90 -2.53
N GLN A 151 -12.15 6.66 -2.06
CA GLN A 151 -12.99 6.30 -0.92
C GLN A 151 -12.18 5.68 0.20
N LEU A 152 -12.51 6.05 1.43
CA LEU A 152 -12.07 5.38 2.65
C LEU A 152 -13.29 4.89 3.40
N ILE A 153 -13.34 3.61 3.69
CA ILE A 153 -14.44 3.01 4.47
C ILE A 153 -14.03 3.04 5.94
N TYR A 154 -14.83 3.67 6.78
CA TYR A 154 -14.66 3.72 8.23
C TYR A 154 -15.85 3.09 8.95
N THR A 155 -15.57 2.26 9.94
CA THR A 155 -16.59 1.63 10.78
C THR A 155 -16.21 1.80 12.25
N PRO A 156 -16.91 2.67 13.01
CA PRO A 156 -16.73 2.75 14.45
C PRO A 156 -17.39 1.54 15.15
N VAL A 157 -16.86 1.14 16.29
CA VAL A 157 -17.47 0.08 17.13
C VAL A 157 -18.89 0.48 17.52
N GLY A 158 -19.84 -0.39 17.26
CA GLY A 158 -21.27 -0.15 17.55
C GLY A 158 -21.95 0.89 16.65
N GLY A 159 -21.23 1.49 15.70
CA GLY A 159 -21.74 2.48 14.78
C GLY A 159 -22.00 1.94 13.37
N ARG A 160 -22.44 2.84 12.49
CA ARG A 160 -22.66 2.52 11.07
C ARG A 160 -21.37 2.70 10.29
N THR A 161 -21.16 1.85 9.30
CA THR A 161 -20.11 2.04 8.29
C THR A 161 -20.36 3.35 7.52
N GLN A 162 -19.31 4.13 7.35
CA GLN A 162 -19.28 5.39 6.65
C GLN A 162 -18.32 5.27 5.47
N ILE A 163 -18.65 5.93 4.36
CA ILE A 163 -17.75 6.13 3.23
C ILE A 163 -17.30 7.58 3.29
N ILE A 164 -16.01 7.79 3.43
CA ILE A 164 -15.38 9.11 3.39
C ILE A 164 -14.85 9.31 1.97
N GLU A 165 -15.30 10.35 1.31
CA GLU A 165 -14.91 10.65 -0.08
C GLU A 165 -13.76 11.66 -0.13
N LYS A 166 -12.89 11.49 -1.11
CA LYS A 166 -11.88 12.48 -1.43
C LYS A 166 -12.54 13.85 -1.73
N GLY A 167 -12.01 14.92 -1.14
CA GLY A 167 -12.48 16.28 -1.35
C GLY A 167 -13.69 16.69 -0.51
N GLU A 168 -14.19 15.81 0.37
CA GLU A 168 -15.20 16.20 1.37
C GLU A 168 -14.66 17.22 2.38
N GLY A 169 -15.58 17.98 2.98
CA GLY A 169 -15.24 18.83 4.13
C GLY A 169 -14.87 17.97 5.36
N GLY A 170 -13.92 18.47 6.15
CA GLY A 170 -13.50 17.82 7.39
C GLY A 170 -12.43 16.74 7.24
N LEU A 171 -11.88 16.55 6.05
CA LEU A 171 -10.67 15.74 5.86
C LEU A 171 -9.48 16.39 6.58
N HIS A 172 -8.52 15.57 6.99
CA HIS A 172 -7.26 16.04 7.54
C HIS A 172 -6.45 16.82 6.49
N GLU A 173 -5.64 17.77 6.97
CA GLU A 173 -4.91 18.72 6.11
C GLU A 173 -4.11 18.02 5.00
N ASP A 174 -3.42 16.94 5.33
CA ASP A 174 -2.61 16.20 4.35
C ASP A 174 -3.46 15.56 3.24
N ALA A 175 -4.63 15.03 3.57
CA ALA A 175 -5.57 14.49 2.59
C ALA A 175 -6.17 15.61 1.72
N GLN A 176 -6.51 16.76 2.30
CA GLN A 176 -7.00 17.93 1.57
C GLN A 176 -5.94 18.46 0.59
N ARG A 177 -4.71 18.63 1.06
CA ARG A 177 -3.57 19.13 0.26
C ARG A 177 -3.30 18.27 -0.97
N LEU A 178 -3.44 16.96 -0.84
CA LEU A 178 -3.19 16.01 -1.92
C LEU A 178 -4.40 15.79 -2.84
N SER A 179 -5.58 16.29 -2.48
CA SER A 179 -6.76 16.30 -3.36
C SER A 179 -6.61 17.39 -4.41
N ARG A 180 -6.30 17.02 -5.65
CA ARG A 180 -5.96 17.95 -6.74
C ARG A 180 -7.16 18.40 -7.57
N VAL A 181 -8.21 17.58 -7.63
CA VAL A 181 -9.44 17.91 -8.33
C VAL A 181 -10.62 17.90 -7.37
N SER A 182 -11.69 18.57 -7.72
CA SER A 182 -12.85 18.71 -6.85
C SER A 182 -13.52 17.37 -6.54
N ILE A 183 -14.37 17.37 -5.52
CA ILE A 183 -15.19 16.22 -5.14
C ILE A 183 -15.96 15.67 -6.35
N ALA A 184 -16.22 14.37 -6.36
CA ALA A 184 -16.86 13.61 -7.45
C ALA A 184 -16.04 13.53 -8.75
N HIS A 185 -14.85 14.12 -8.83
CA HIS A 185 -13.93 13.88 -9.94
C HIS A 185 -12.87 12.87 -9.51
N PRO A 186 -12.73 11.74 -10.22
CA PRO A 186 -11.80 10.70 -9.80
C PRO A 186 -10.35 11.15 -9.91
N GLU A 187 -9.56 10.81 -8.91
CA GLU A 187 -8.11 10.88 -8.93
C GLU A 187 -7.56 9.44 -8.90
N GLY A 188 -6.38 9.24 -9.50
CA GLY A 188 -5.78 7.93 -9.62
C GLY A 188 -4.26 7.95 -9.57
N PHE A 189 -3.66 6.86 -10.01
CA PHE A 189 -2.23 6.61 -9.95
C PHE A 189 -1.33 7.75 -10.43
N PRO A 190 -1.59 8.41 -11.59
CA PRO A 190 -0.72 9.50 -12.05
C PRO A 190 -0.67 10.68 -11.06
N LEU A 191 -1.78 11.00 -10.41
CA LEU A 191 -1.81 12.08 -9.42
C LEU A 191 -1.13 11.68 -8.11
N ALA A 192 -1.22 10.42 -7.69
CA ALA A 192 -0.48 9.92 -6.54
C ALA A 192 1.04 9.98 -6.77
N VAL A 193 1.51 9.61 -7.97
CA VAL A 193 2.92 9.79 -8.35
C VAL A 193 3.30 11.28 -8.33
N ALA A 194 2.49 12.15 -8.91
CA ALA A 194 2.74 13.59 -8.91
C ALA A 194 2.82 14.16 -7.48
N ASN A 195 2.02 13.66 -6.55
CA ASN A 195 2.07 14.07 -5.15
C ASN A 195 3.42 13.73 -4.48
N ILE A 196 3.99 12.56 -4.74
CA ILE A 196 5.35 12.22 -4.26
C ILE A 196 6.39 13.21 -4.83
N TYR A 197 6.29 13.55 -6.12
CA TYR A 197 7.22 14.52 -6.72
C TYR A 197 7.04 15.93 -6.16
N CYS A 198 5.84 16.35 -5.80
CA CYS A 198 5.60 17.62 -5.13
C CYS A 198 6.23 17.61 -3.72
N ASP A 199 6.00 16.55 -2.94
CA ASP A 199 6.61 16.41 -1.60
C ASP A 199 8.15 16.38 -1.67
N LEU A 200 8.71 15.76 -2.71
CA LEU A 200 10.15 15.77 -2.97
C LEU A 200 10.65 17.18 -3.33
N ALA A 201 9.94 17.90 -4.18
CA ALA A 201 10.30 19.29 -4.55
C ALA A 201 10.26 20.20 -3.32
N ASP A 202 9.24 20.09 -2.48
CA ASP A 202 9.14 20.80 -1.21
C ASP A 202 10.36 20.50 -0.31
N ALA A 203 10.74 19.23 -0.19
CA ALA A 203 11.90 18.81 0.59
C ALA A 203 13.23 19.40 0.05
N ILE A 204 13.39 19.50 -1.29
CA ILE A 204 14.58 20.10 -1.92
C ILE A 204 14.71 21.58 -1.58
N VAL A 205 13.61 22.32 -1.46
CA VAL A 205 13.63 23.75 -1.08
C VAL A 205 13.60 23.97 0.44
N GLY A 206 13.71 22.90 1.23
CA GLY A 206 13.82 22.96 2.70
C GLY A 206 12.47 22.92 3.44
N GLU A 207 11.37 22.68 2.75
CA GLU A 207 10.08 22.43 3.39
C GLU A 207 9.98 20.95 3.80
N THR A 208 9.75 20.71 5.08
CA THR A 208 9.57 19.33 5.57
C THR A 208 8.15 18.88 5.33
N ARG A 209 7.97 17.76 4.61
CA ARG A 209 6.69 17.07 4.44
C ARG A 209 6.74 15.72 5.13
N ASP A 210 5.87 15.56 6.11
CA ASP A 210 5.67 14.25 6.75
C ASP A 210 5.07 13.27 5.74
N GLY A 211 5.72 12.13 5.59
CA GLY A 211 5.26 11.06 4.72
C GLY A 211 5.91 10.98 3.34
N LEU A 212 6.98 11.75 3.06
CA LEU A 212 7.86 11.48 1.92
C LEU A 212 8.72 10.26 2.26
N PRO A 213 8.60 9.12 1.52
CA PRO A 213 9.39 7.93 1.79
C PRO A 213 10.88 8.16 1.56
N GLY A 214 11.71 8.02 2.59
CA GLY A 214 13.17 8.08 2.51
C GLY A 214 13.79 6.84 1.88
N ALA A 215 15.11 6.86 1.72
CA ALA A 215 15.84 5.71 1.17
C ALA A 215 15.72 4.47 2.07
N GLU A 216 15.65 4.68 3.38
CA GLU A 216 15.54 3.60 4.37
C GLU A 216 14.21 2.82 4.26
N ALA A 217 13.17 3.42 3.72
CA ALA A 217 11.88 2.76 3.49
C ALA A 217 11.92 1.70 2.36
N GLY A 218 13.00 1.71 1.55
CA GLY A 218 13.18 0.81 0.42
C GLY A 218 14.25 -0.27 0.61
N VAL A 219 14.76 -0.44 1.85
CA VAL A 219 15.84 -1.38 2.18
C VAL A 219 15.32 -2.53 3.02
#